data_6965f0c42b02cd78cd06cb2bb8909112
#
_entry.id   6965f0c42b02cd78cd06cb2bb8909112
#
_cell.length_a   1.000
_cell.length_b   1.000
_cell.length_c   1.000
_cell.angle_alpha   90.00
_cell.angle_beta   90.00
_cell.angle_gamma   90.00
#
_symmetry.space_group_name_H-M   'P 1'
#
loop_
_entity.id
_entity.type
_entity.pdbx_description
1 polymer ?
#
loop_
_entity_poly.entity_id
_entity_poly.type
_entity_poly.pdbx_seq_one_letter_code
_entity_poly.pdbx_strand_id
1 'polypeptide(L)'
;MLSFICVHENFVNFVREHVLPAKGDDFMELKPIGVSNRLFYYLNGGENSAFDACFRFDFKEETQEELLSAAIAKALQSFPEFAFRPVLHEGTVWAAKNEAPVPLLHEEAAPLCYGTEETNGYIFAFRALKKGFVFSNFHGLSDFYGTWIFLNTVLYHYALGKGLAAQPFEGIRLTPDAAMGEMEQLDPYRYFREESPKTEMPAAFAIPETPYAPEDSRCASYELRCPLKDFLAAAKAHKASAGAFLALTAAKAVDALYEAGDEPIVVMMPADMRQCYQTRTMVNFSDATFLRYDEKLKKLPPEEQGAAFKQQLKSQVNREHFAPLIAEKTAAIDGFVHSGMHISQWNQRLSLPPEGPSPLTIPVTYPGRLDLPAEYRAFVENVDNQLYFRGMGTFGILGTTYGDTVHIRSSQRFDSPALMQEMSRELAKAGLSATFHQLPSYQGNQLITKKLQEV
;
A
#
# COMPACT_ATOMS: atom_id res chain seq x y z
N MET A 1 -14.54 2.96 6.56
CA MET A 1 -14.65 3.02 5.09
C MET A 1 -15.60 1.96 4.53
N LEU A 2 -15.63 0.74 5.04
CA LEU A 2 -16.53 -0.32 4.57
C LEU A 2 -17.94 -0.29 5.18
N SER A 3 -18.15 0.40 6.30
CA SER A 3 -19.48 0.58 6.92
C SER A 3 -20.47 1.38 6.07
N PHE A 4 -20.03 1.98 4.96
CA PHE A 4 -20.89 2.71 4.02
C PHE A 4 -21.50 1.86 2.90
N ILE A 5 -21.16 0.57 2.84
CA ILE A 5 -21.72 -0.34 1.84
C ILE A 5 -22.83 -1.16 2.49
N CYS A 6 -23.95 -0.50 2.85
CA CYS A 6 -25.18 -1.21 3.22
C CYS A 6 -25.76 -1.92 2.00
N VAL A 7 -25.59 -3.24 1.93
CA VAL A 7 -26.32 -4.11 1.01
C VAL A 7 -27.43 -4.82 1.80
N HIS A 8 -28.67 -4.69 1.33
CA HIS A 8 -29.88 -5.23 1.94
C HIS A 8 -29.83 -6.74 2.24
N GLU A 9 -30.46 -7.14 3.35
CA GLU A 9 -30.45 -8.47 3.98
C GLU A 9 -31.01 -9.67 3.18
N ASN A 10 -31.33 -9.56 1.90
CA ASN A 10 -32.02 -10.62 1.17
C ASN A 10 -31.13 -11.54 0.28
N PHE A 11 -29.82 -11.60 0.49
CA PHE A 11 -28.91 -12.20 -0.50
C PHE A 11 -28.16 -13.48 -0.06
N VAL A 12 -28.44 -14.05 1.11
CA VAL A 12 -27.59 -15.14 1.68
C VAL A 12 -27.84 -16.53 1.06
N ASN A 13 -28.91 -16.77 0.30
CA ASN A 13 -29.33 -18.11 -0.11
C ASN A 13 -28.98 -18.52 -1.56
N PHE A 14 -28.24 -17.74 -2.34
CA PHE A 14 -28.01 -18.04 -3.76
C PHE A 14 -26.58 -18.50 -4.13
N VAL A 15 -25.66 -18.64 -3.20
CA VAL A 15 -24.21 -18.70 -3.47
C VAL A 15 -23.65 -20.11 -3.65
N ARG A 16 -24.43 -21.20 -3.80
CA ARG A 16 -23.87 -22.58 -3.83
C ARG A 16 -23.69 -23.23 -5.21
N GLU A 17 -24.17 -22.67 -6.27
CA GLU A 17 -24.10 -23.33 -7.60
C GLU A 17 -23.79 -22.36 -8.73
N HIS A 18 -22.69 -22.16 -9.18
CA HIS A 18 -22.24 -21.57 -10.46
C HIS A 18 -20.93 -20.79 -10.37
N VAL A 19 -19.81 -21.47 -10.23
CA VAL A 19 -18.53 -20.93 -10.68
C VAL A 19 -17.64 -22.06 -11.20
N LEU A 20 -17.81 -22.44 -12.44
CA LEU A 20 -16.76 -22.97 -13.30
C LEU A 20 -17.15 -22.66 -14.74
N PRO A 21 -16.30 -21.99 -15.55
CA PRO A 21 -16.58 -21.81 -16.97
C PRO A 21 -16.46 -23.14 -17.71
N ALA A 22 -17.35 -23.33 -18.70
CA ALA A 22 -17.36 -24.47 -19.60
C ALA A 22 -16.05 -24.55 -20.41
N LYS A 23 -15.51 -25.75 -20.56
CA LYS A 23 -14.35 -26.02 -21.42
C LYS A 23 -14.74 -25.85 -22.88
N GLY A 24 -14.13 -24.88 -23.54
CA GLY A 24 -14.13 -24.72 -25.00
C GLY A 24 -12.73 -24.34 -25.44
N ASP A 25 -12.22 -24.97 -26.48
CA ASP A 25 -10.89 -24.79 -27.04
C ASP A 25 -10.71 -23.33 -27.52
N ASP A 26 -9.61 -22.68 -27.15
CA ASP A 26 -9.18 -21.30 -27.41
C ASP A 26 -9.57 -20.21 -26.40
N PHE A 27 -9.98 -20.53 -25.20
CA PHE A 27 -10.24 -19.51 -24.18
C PHE A 27 -8.99 -19.21 -23.34
N MET A 28 -8.67 -17.90 -23.26
CA MET A 28 -7.68 -17.36 -22.31
C MET A 28 -8.07 -17.82 -20.91
N GLU A 29 -7.15 -18.51 -20.21
CA GLU A 29 -7.38 -18.92 -18.83
C GLU A 29 -7.48 -17.66 -17.93
N LEU A 30 -8.67 -17.37 -17.42
CA LEU A 30 -8.93 -16.28 -16.49
C LEU A 30 -8.92 -16.78 -15.07
N LYS A 31 -8.22 -16.05 -14.19
CA LYS A 31 -8.20 -16.29 -12.75
C LYS A 31 -8.82 -15.12 -12.01
N PRO A 32 -9.55 -15.37 -10.92
CA PRO A 32 -10.06 -14.27 -10.10
C PRO A 32 -8.89 -13.52 -9.46
N ILE A 33 -8.97 -12.19 -9.43
CA ILE A 33 -8.09 -11.38 -8.60
C ILE A 33 -8.59 -11.45 -7.17
N GLY A 34 -7.69 -11.68 -6.21
CA GLY A 34 -8.02 -11.82 -4.79
C GLY A 34 -8.74 -10.59 -4.21
N VAL A 35 -9.56 -10.80 -3.20
CA VAL A 35 -10.46 -9.80 -2.58
C VAL A 35 -9.74 -8.49 -2.28
N SER A 36 -8.63 -8.52 -1.55
CA SER A 36 -7.92 -7.30 -1.17
C SER A 36 -7.34 -6.57 -2.38
N ASN A 37 -6.72 -7.30 -3.31
CA ASN A 37 -6.19 -6.74 -4.54
C ASN A 37 -7.31 -6.14 -5.41
N ARG A 38 -8.44 -6.85 -5.57
CA ARG A 38 -9.59 -6.43 -6.37
C ARG A 38 -10.24 -5.17 -5.81
N LEU A 39 -10.24 -4.99 -4.48
CA LEU A 39 -10.77 -3.80 -3.84
C LEU A 39 -10.08 -2.51 -4.36
N PHE A 40 -8.77 -2.55 -4.61
CA PHE A 40 -8.06 -1.40 -5.18
C PHE A 40 -8.54 -1.04 -6.58
N TYR A 41 -8.93 -2.01 -7.42
CA TYR A 41 -9.51 -1.71 -8.74
C TYR A 41 -10.84 -0.98 -8.63
N TYR A 42 -11.68 -1.33 -7.65
CA TYR A 42 -12.93 -0.62 -7.40
C TYR A 42 -12.70 0.78 -6.85
N LEU A 43 -11.79 0.94 -5.91
CA LEU A 43 -11.55 2.22 -5.22
C LEU A 43 -10.64 3.17 -6.00
N ASN A 44 -9.67 2.65 -6.75
CA ASN A 44 -8.60 3.43 -7.37
C ASN A 44 -8.45 3.20 -8.88
N GLY A 45 -9.36 2.49 -9.52
CA GLY A 45 -9.36 2.21 -10.97
C GLY A 45 -10.09 3.26 -11.82
N GLY A 46 -10.48 4.39 -11.25
CA GLY A 46 -11.14 5.49 -11.96
C GLY A 46 -10.14 6.49 -12.56
N GLU A 47 -10.61 7.33 -13.50
CA GLU A 47 -9.77 8.36 -14.15
C GLU A 47 -9.19 9.38 -13.17
N ASN A 48 -9.93 9.66 -12.09
CA ASN A 48 -9.57 10.66 -11.08
C ASN A 48 -9.08 10.03 -9.78
N SER A 49 -8.70 8.76 -9.81
CA SER A 49 -8.16 8.05 -8.66
C SER A 49 -6.87 7.33 -9.03
N ALA A 50 -5.98 7.18 -8.07
CA ALA A 50 -4.75 6.42 -8.22
C ALA A 50 -4.26 5.97 -6.84
N PHE A 51 -3.57 4.84 -6.81
CA PHE A 51 -2.80 4.42 -5.67
C PHE A 51 -1.53 3.72 -6.17
N ASP A 52 -0.44 4.47 -6.20
CA ASP A 52 0.83 4.07 -6.77
C ASP A 52 1.89 3.99 -5.66
N ALA A 53 2.55 2.85 -5.54
CA ALA A 53 3.68 2.66 -4.64
C ALA A 53 4.98 2.71 -5.46
N CYS A 54 5.92 3.55 -5.02
CA CYS A 54 7.18 3.75 -5.71
C CYS A 54 8.35 3.38 -4.80
N PHE A 55 9.32 2.67 -5.36
CA PHE A 55 10.61 2.39 -4.75
C PHE A 55 11.71 2.87 -5.69
N ARG A 56 12.61 3.69 -5.18
CA ARG A 56 13.80 4.15 -5.89
C ARG A 56 15.03 3.51 -5.28
N PHE A 57 15.88 2.95 -6.14
CA PHE A 57 17.17 2.42 -5.77
C PHE A 57 18.24 3.25 -6.49
N ASP A 58 19.09 3.93 -5.75
CA ASP A 58 20.25 4.63 -6.31
C ASP A 58 21.48 3.73 -6.21
N PHE A 59 22.19 3.58 -7.32
CA PHE A 59 23.41 2.78 -7.40
C PHE A 59 24.66 3.66 -7.33
N LYS A 60 25.74 3.10 -6.80
CA LYS A 60 27.07 3.75 -6.78
C LYS A 60 27.67 3.89 -8.17
N GLU A 61 27.36 2.96 -9.06
CA GLU A 61 27.84 2.88 -10.44
C GLU A 61 26.71 3.03 -11.45
N GLU A 62 27.06 3.18 -12.73
CA GLU A 62 26.07 3.25 -13.80
C GLU A 62 25.28 1.94 -13.92
N THR A 63 24.01 2.08 -14.22
CA THR A 63 23.10 0.96 -14.39
C THR A 63 23.46 0.18 -15.66
N GLN A 64 23.58 -1.13 -15.52
CA GLN A 64 23.70 -2.05 -16.66
C GLN A 64 22.28 -2.51 -17.02
N GLU A 65 21.64 -1.82 -17.94
CA GLU A 65 20.21 -2.02 -18.26
C GLU A 65 19.89 -3.43 -18.75
N GLU A 66 20.79 -4.05 -19.52
CA GLU A 66 20.61 -5.42 -19.99
C GLU A 66 20.61 -6.42 -18.83
N LEU A 67 21.50 -6.23 -17.84
CA LEU A 67 21.54 -7.05 -16.64
C LEU A 67 20.29 -6.79 -15.77
N LEU A 68 19.83 -5.56 -15.70
CA LEU A 68 18.62 -5.22 -14.94
C LEU A 68 17.39 -5.87 -15.57
N SER A 69 17.23 -5.78 -16.89
CA SER A 69 16.14 -6.45 -17.61
C SER A 69 16.17 -7.98 -17.42
N ALA A 70 17.36 -8.60 -17.52
CA ALA A 70 17.51 -10.02 -17.26
C ALA A 70 17.19 -10.41 -15.81
N ALA A 71 17.58 -9.58 -14.85
CA ALA A 71 17.28 -9.79 -13.42
C ALA A 71 15.78 -9.69 -13.14
N ILE A 72 15.07 -8.71 -13.72
CA ILE A 72 13.62 -8.55 -13.62
C ILE A 72 12.92 -9.80 -14.17
N ALA A 73 13.28 -10.22 -15.40
CA ALA A 73 12.69 -11.39 -16.04
C ALA A 73 12.93 -12.68 -15.21
N LYS A 74 14.12 -12.81 -14.63
CA LYS A 74 14.46 -13.96 -13.79
C LYS A 74 13.71 -13.95 -12.46
N ALA A 75 13.60 -12.81 -11.82
CA ALA A 75 12.84 -12.66 -10.58
C ALA A 75 11.36 -12.99 -10.79
N LEU A 76 10.74 -12.48 -11.87
CA LEU A 76 9.32 -12.69 -12.16
C LEU A 76 8.95 -14.18 -12.28
N GLN A 77 9.87 -15.06 -12.72
CA GLN A 77 9.65 -16.50 -12.76
C GLN A 77 9.33 -17.11 -11.40
N SER A 78 9.76 -16.46 -10.32
CA SER A 78 9.49 -16.88 -8.95
C SER A 78 8.19 -16.29 -8.38
N PHE A 79 7.54 -15.38 -9.11
CA PHE A 79 6.33 -14.65 -8.68
C PHE A 79 5.20 -14.79 -9.73
N PRO A 80 4.65 -16.00 -9.92
CA PRO A 80 3.58 -16.22 -10.90
C PRO A 80 2.34 -15.35 -10.63
N GLU A 81 2.09 -14.97 -9.37
CA GLU A 81 1.03 -14.07 -8.94
C GLU A 81 1.23 -12.61 -9.40
N PHE A 82 2.41 -12.24 -9.89
CA PHE A 82 2.69 -10.92 -10.50
C PHE A 82 2.71 -10.98 -12.03
N ALA A 83 2.82 -12.19 -12.61
CA ALA A 83 2.91 -12.43 -14.03
C ALA A 83 1.52 -12.49 -14.70
N PHE A 84 0.71 -11.47 -14.48
CA PHE A 84 -0.62 -11.36 -15.07
C PHE A 84 -0.88 -9.96 -15.66
N ARG A 85 -1.88 -9.89 -16.52
CA ARG A 85 -2.49 -8.64 -16.96
C ARG A 85 -3.95 -8.60 -16.51
N PRO A 86 -4.44 -7.47 -15.98
CA PRO A 86 -5.85 -7.32 -15.70
C PRO A 86 -6.63 -7.20 -17.01
N VAL A 87 -7.76 -7.88 -17.08
CA VAL A 87 -8.71 -7.80 -18.20
C VAL A 87 -10.11 -7.60 -17.65
N LEU A 88 -11.00 -7.05 -18.45
CA LEU A 88 -12.42 -6.97 -18.11
C LEU A 88 -13.14 -8.21 -18.67
N HIS A 89 -13.91 -8.87 -17.84
CA HIS A 89 -14.81 -9.93 -18.21
C HIS A 89 -16.10 -9.81 -17.40
N GLU A 90 -17.23 -9.81 -18.07
CA GLU A 90 -18.56 -9.60 -17.45
C GLU A 90 -18.62 -8.37 -16.53
N GLY A 91 -18.00 -7.26 -16.96
CA GLY A 91 -18.02 -5.98 -16.25
C GLY A 91 -17.15 -5.91 -14.99
N THR A 92 -16.37 -6.94 -14.68
CA THR A 92 -15.43 -6.97 -13.55
C THR A 92 -14.00 -7.31 -13.98
N VAL A 93 -13.02 -7.12 -13.09
CA VAL A 93 -11.61 -7.35 -13.39
C VAL A 93 -11.20 -8.78 -13.07
N TRP A 94 -10.51 -9.39 -14.02
CA TRP A 94 -9.91 -10.73 -13.93
C TRP A 94 -8.43 -10.67 -14.25
N ALA A 95 -7.67 -11.67 -13.83
CA ALA A 95 -6.27 -11.87 -14.17
C ALA A 95 -6.15 -12.84 -15.33
N ALA A 96 -5.53 -12.40 -16.42
CA ALA A 96 -5.08 -13.26 -17.51
C ALA A 96 -3.56 -13.41 -17.41
N LYS A 97 -3.03 -14.61 -17.68
CA LYS A 97 -1.58 -14.84 -17.71
C LYS A 97 -0.90 -13.85 -18.65
N ASN A 98 0.21 -13.28 -18.22
CA ASN A 98 1.01 -12.36 -19.00
C ASN A 98 2.41 -12.93 -19.25
N GLU A 99 2.73 -13.22 -20.51
CA GLU A 99 4.04 -13.74 -20.94
C GLU A 99 4.87 -12.68 -21.68
N ALA A 100 4.34 -11.46 -21.83
CA ALA A 100 5.08 -10.37 -22.43
C ALA A 100 6.29 -10.01 -21.56
N PRO A 101 7.40 -9.52 -22.16
CA PRO A 101 8.52 -9.03 -21.36
C PRO A 101 8.10 -7.80 -20.56
N VAL A 102 8.59 -7.70 -19.30
CA VAL A 102 8.43 -6.48 -18.52
C VAL A 102 9.26 -5.36 -19.19
N PRO A 103 8.64 -4.24 -19.56
CA PRO A 103 9.40 -3.15 -20.20
C PRO A 103 10.29 -2.47 -19.18
N LEU A 104 11.54 -2.22 -19.56
CA LEU A 104 12.43 -1.31 -18.85
C LEU A 104 12.35 0.06 -19.53
N LEU A 105 11.73 1.00 -18.85
CA LEU A 105 11.49 2.35 -19.35
C LEU A 105 12.65 3.28 -19.00
N HIS A 106 12.79 4.40 -19.72
CA HIS A 106 13.74 5.43 -19.35
C HIS A 106 13.19 6.38 -18.28
N GLU A 107 14.06 7.06 -17.53
CA GLU A 107 13.72 7.94 -16.41
C GLU A 107 12.70 9.02 -16.80
N GLU A 108 12.87 9.61 -18.00
CA GLU A 108 12.05 10.72 -18.51
C GLU A 108 10.69 10.32 -19.06
N ALA A 109 10.34 9.04 -19.00
CA ALA A 109 9.05 8.58 -19.51
C ALA A 109 7.88 9.26 -18.77
N ALA A 110 6.84 9.64 -19.51
CA ALA A 110 5.62 10.23 -18.97
C ALA A 110 4.94 9.30 -17.93
N PRO A 111 4.03 9.81 -17.09
CA PRO A 111 3.19 8.95 -16.26
C PRO A 111 2.47 7.88 -17.10
N LEU A 112 2.41 6.67 -16.58
CA LEU A 112 1.93 5.48 -17.29
C LEU A 112 0.47 5.17 -16.96
N CYS A 113 -0.20 4.53 -17.89
CA CYS A 113 -1.44 3.82 -17.62
C CYS A 113 -1.13 2.31 -17.48
N TYR A 114 -1.21 1.80 -16.26
CA TYR A 114 -0.98 0.39 -15.97
C TYR A 114 -2.03 -0.52 -16.64
N GLY A 115 -1.61 -1.73 -16.98
CA GLY A 115 -2.48 -2.73 -17.58
C GLY A 115 -2.77 -2.51 -19.07
N THR A 116 -2.11 -1.52 -19.69
CA THR A 116 -2.22 -1.19 -21.12
C THR A 116 -0.95 -1.57 -21.89
N GLU A 117 -0.88 -1.23 -23.17
CA GLU A 117 0.31 -1.42 -24.00
C GLU A 117 1.54 -0.68 -23.46
N GLU A 118 1.35 0.45 -22.77
CA GLU A 118 2.44 1.24 -22.16
C GLU A 118 3.28 0.43 -21.16
N THR A 119 2.66 -0.57 -20.54
CA THR A 119 3.33 -1.46 -19.57
C THR A 119 3.34 -2.93 -20.01
N ASN A 120 3.12 -3.20 -21.30
CA ASN A 120 2.91 -4.57 -21.82
C ASN A 120 1.85 -5.35 -21.01
N GLY A 121 0.82 -4.66 -20.51
CA GLY A 121 -0.25 -5.23 -19.70
C GLY A 121 0.05 -5.39 -18.21
N TYR A 122 1.27 -5.14 -17.73
CA TYR A 122 1.58 -5.22 -16.31
C TYR A 122 0.99 -4.04 -15.51
N ILE A 123 0.71 -4.29 -14.23
CA ILE A 123 0.27 -3.25 -13.28
C ILE A 123 1.43 -2.72 -12.42
N PHE A 124 2.64 -2.87 -12.92
CA PHE A 124 3.86 -2.32 -12.40
C PHE A 124 4.81 -1.95 -13.55
N ALA A 125 5.82 -1.14 -13.24
CA ALA A 125 6.81 -0.73 -14.22
C ALA A 125 8.18 -0.53 -13.57
N PHE A 126 9.24 -0.74 -14.36
CA PHE A 126 10.61 -0.38 -14.02
C PHE A 126 11.07 0.76 -14.92
N ARG A 127 11.72 1.76 -14.32
CA ARG A 127 12.39 2.86 -15.03
C ARG A 127 13.87 2.82 -14.71
N ALA A 128 14.71 2.66 -15.73
CA ALA A 128 16.15 2.76 -15.56
C ALA A 128 16.54 4.21 -15.27
N LEU A 129 17.38 4.39 -14.27
CA LEU A 129 18.09 5.62 -14.00
C LEU A 129 19.53 5.47 -14.49
N LYS A 130 20.23 6.58 -14.72
CA LYS A 130 21.67 6.51 -15.02
C LYS A 130 22.43 5.70 -13.97
N LYS A 131 22.02 5.81 -12.69
CA LYS A 131 22.57 5.04 -11.56
C LYS A 131 21.44 4.51 -10.71
N GLY A 132 20.87 3.37 -11.08
CA GLY A 132 19.80 2.72 -10.33
C GLY A 132 18.54 2.50 -11.13
N PHE A 133 17.41 2.37 -10.44
CA PHE A 133 16.09 2.24 -11.06
C PHE A 133 14.99 2.72 -10.12
N VAL A 134 13.85 3.04 -10.71
CA VAL A 134 12.57 3.19 -10.00
C VAL A 134 11.66 2.04 -10.37
N PHE A 135 11.14 1.38 -9.36
CA PHE A 135 9.99 0.48 -9.48
C PHE A 135 8.75 1.20 -9.02
N SER A 136 7.67 1.07 -9.76
CA SER A 136 6.37 1.58 -9.36
C SER A 136 5.28 0.56 -9.67
N ASN A 137 4.27 0.48 -8.80
CA ASN A 137 3.16 -0.44 -9.00
C ASN A 137 1.84 0.14 -8.52
N PHE A 138 0.77 -0.19 -9.25
CA PHE A 138 -0.58 -0.06 -8.72
C PHE A 138 -0.74 -0.93 -7.47
N HIS A 139 -1.24 -0.36 -6.38
CA HIS A 139 -1.29 -1.08 -5.09
C HIS A 139 -2.19 -2.33 -5.09
N GLY A 140 -2.99 -2.51 -6.13
CA GLY A 140 -3.71 -3.76 -6.39
C GLY A 140 -2.82 -4.95 -6.79
N LEU A 141 -1.49 -4.76 -6.93
CA LEU A 141 -0.53 -5.85 -7.16
C LEU A 141 -0.20 -6.58 -5.85
N SER A 142 0.28 -5.83 -4.86
CA SER A 142 0.82 -6.37 -3.62
C SER A 142 0.94 -5.27 -2.56
N ASP A 143 1.08 -5.66 -1.30
CA ASP A 143 1.49 -4.78 -0.21
C ASP A 143 3.03 -4.63 -0.15
N PHE A 144 3.49 -3.92 0.88
CA PHE A 144 4.92 -3.70 1.09
C PHE A 144 5.71 -5.02 1.17
N TYR A 145 5.20 -6.04 1.88
CA TYR A 145 5.92 -7.30 2.09
C TYR A 145 6.21 -8.01 0.76
N GLY A 146 5.20 -8.29 -0.06
CA GLY A 146 5.40 -9.01 -1.31
C GLY A 146 6.21 -8.19 -2.31
N THR A 147 5.97 -6.87 -2.40
CA THR A 147 6.75 -5.96 -3.24
C THR A 147 8.23 -5.93 -2.81
N TRP A 148 8.52 -5.88 -1.51
CA TRP A 148 9.89 -5.81 -1.01
C TRP A 148 10.67 -7.11 -1.29
N ILE A 149 10.04 -8.28 -1.12
CA ILE A 149 10.65 -9.58 -1.46
C ILE A 149 10.90 -9.67 -2.97
N PHE A 150 9.98 -9.20 -3.82
CA PHE A 150 10.18 -9.15 -5.26
C PHE A 150 11.38 -8.28 -5.65
N LEU A 151 11.47 -7.07 -5.12
CA LEU A 151 12.56 -6.15 -5.42
C LEU A 151 13.92 -6.66 -4.92
N ASN A 152 13.96 -7.26 -3.73
CA ASN A 152 15.17 -7.94 -3.24
C ASN A 152 15.58 -9.10 -4.15
N THR A 153 14.62 -9.84 -4.72
CA THR A 153 14.90 -10.92 -5.67
C THR A 153 15.46 -10.36 -6.98
N VAL A 154 14.96 -9.22 -7.47
CA VAL A 154 15.55 -8.52 -8.61
C VAL A 154 16.98 -8.10 -8.32
N LEU A 155 17.24 -7.46 -7.17
CA LEU A 155 18.60 -7.08 -6.75
C LEU A 155 19.55 -8.28 -6.62
N TYR A 156 19.05 -9.41 -6.12
CA TYR A 156 19.82 -10.66 -6.05
C TYR A 156 20.28 -11.11 -7.44
N HIS A 157 19.38 -11.19 -8.40
CA HIS A 157 19.73 -11.60 -9.76
C HIS A 157 20.62 -10.57 -10.47
N TYR A 158 20.41 -9.27 -10.21
CA TYR A 158 21.27 -8.21 -10.72
C TYR A 158 22.69 -8.33 -10.16
N ALA A 159 22.86 -8.58 -8.86
CA ALA A 159 24.14 -8.80 -8.22
C ALA A 159 24.88 -10.02 -8.82
N LEU A 160 24.17 -11.12 -9.02
CA LEU A 160 24.75 -12.30 -9.69
C LEU A 160 25.18 -11.99 -11.13
N GLY A 161 24.37 -11.23 -11.88
CA GLY A 161 24.72 -10.77 -13.25
C GLY A 161 25.96 -9.90 -13.29
N LYS A 162 26.22 -9.11 -12.24
CA LYS A 162 27.47 -8.36 -12.05
C LYS A 162 28.66 -9.23 -11.63
N GLY A 163 28.49 -10.52 -11.41
CA GLY A 163 29.55 -11.42 -10.91
C GLY A 163 29.81 -11.28 -9.40
N LEU A 164 28.89 -10.68 -8.64
CA LEU A 164 29.02 -10.58 -7.18
C LEU A 164 28.61 -11.88 -6.50
N ALA A 165 29.26 -12.21 -5.39
CA ALA A 165 28.99 -13.41 -4.60
C ALA A 165 27.76 -13.22 -3.69
N ALA A 166 26.59 -12.90 -4.27
CA ALA A 166 25.35 -12.76 -3.53
C ALA A 166 24.86 -14.14 -3.04
N GLN A 167 24.48 -14.23 -1.77
CA GLN A 167 23.92 -15.44 -1.17
C GLN A 167 22.40 -15.31 -1.00
N PRO A 168 21.64 -16.41 -1.14
CA PRO A 168 20.22 -16.41 -0.80
C PRO A 168 20.02 -16.07 0.69
N PHE A 169 18.96 -15.30 0.97
CA PHE A 169 18.53 -14.96 2.34
C PHE A 169 16.99 -14.95 2.43
N GLU A 170 16.44 -14.88 3.63
CA GLU A 170 15.00 -14.97 3.87
C GLU A 170 14.18 -13.87 3.14
N GLY A 171 14.81 -12.74 2.82
CA GLY A 171 14.16 -11.62 2.13
C GLY A 171 14.05 -11.75 0.61
N ILE A 172 14.31 -12.94 0.02
CA ILE A 172 14.14 -13.22 -1.42
C ILE A 172 13.34 -14.49 -1.65
N ARG A 173 12.81 -14.61 -2.86
CA ARG A 173 12.10 -15.82 -3.30
C ARG A 173 12.65 -16.28 -4.64
N LEU A 174 13.26 -17.48 -4.66
CA LEU A 174 13.91 -18.05 -5.84
C LEU A 174 13.05 -19.07 -6.60
N THR A 175 12.01 -19.57 -5.96
CA THR A 175 11.01 -20.47 -6.54
C THR A 175 9.62 -20.13 -5.98
N PRO A 176 8.53 -20.39 -6.73
CA PRO A 176 7.19 -20.31 -6.16
C PRO A 176 7.04 -21.19 -4.92
N ASP A 177 6.26 -20.77 -3.95
CA ASP A 177 6.04 -21.55 -2.75
C ASP A 177 5.06 -22.69 -3.01
N ALA A 178 5.60 -23.87 -3.28
CA ALA A 178 4.82 -25.08 -3.55
C ALA A 178 4.05 -25.63 -2.32
N ALA A 179 4.35 -25.14 -1.11
CA ALA A 179 3.65 -25.54 0.10
C ALA A 179 2.32 -24.79 0.30
N MET A 180 2.15 -23.64 -0.34
CA MET A 180 0.88 -22.88 -0.31
C MET A 180 -0.07 -23.38 -1.40
N GLY A 181 -1.35 -23.56 -1.03
CA GLY A 181 -2.42 -23.80 -1.99
C GLY A 181 -2.69 -22.56 -2.87
N GLU A 182 -3.24 -22.76 -4.06
CA GLU A 182 -3.52 -21.65 -5.00
C GLU A 182 -4.42 -20.58 -4.37
N MET A 183 -5.47 -20.98 -3.66
CA MET A 183 -6.40 -20.04 -3.01
C MET A 183 -5.70 -19.22 -1.92
N GLU A 184 -4.87 -19.84 -1.10
CA GLU A 184 -4.10 -19.15 -0.07
C GLU A 184 -3.12 -18.14 -0.69
N GLN A 185 -2.52 -18.50 -1.82
CA GLN A 185 -1.53 -17.68 -2.51
C GLN A 185 -2.17 -16.48 -3.23
N LEU A 186 -3.30 -16.67 -3.90
CA LEU A 186 -3.93 -15.66 -4.76
C LEU A 186 -5.07 -14.89 -4.09
N ASP A 187 -5.78 -15.52 -3.16
CA ASP A 187 -6.90 -14.89 -2.45
C ASP A 187 -6.95 -15.29 -0.96
N PRO A 188 -5.97 -14.85 -0.17
CA PRO A 188 -5.92 -15.19 1.25
C PRO A 188 -7.13 -14.68 2.04
N TYR A 189 -7.80 -13.63 1.58
CA TYR A 189 -9.03 -13.15 2.24
C TYR A 189 -10.15 -14.17 2.17
N ARG A 190 -10.37 -14.82 1.03
CA ARG A 190 -11.35 -15.91 0.93
C ARG A 190 -10.91 -17.16 1.66
N TYR A 191 -9.62 -17.47 1.57
CA TYR A 191 -9.04 -18.67 2.20
C TYR A 191 -9.17 -18.64 3.72
N PHE A 192 -8.91 -17.47 4.34
CA PHE A 192 -8.96 -17.29 5.79
C PHE A 192 -10.26 -16.67 6.29
N ARG A 193 -11.28 -16.52 5.43
CA ARG A 193 -12.58 -15.95 5.83
C ARG A 193 -13.24 -16.81 6.90
N GLU A 194 -13.65 -16.15 7.98
CA GLU A 194 -14.47 -16.71 9.05
C GLU A 194 -15.76 -15.88 9.19
N GLU A 195 -16.85 -16.48 9.69
CA GLU A 195 -18.05 -15.73 10.08
C GLU A 195 -17.70 -14.83 11.27
N SER A 196 -17.98 -13.56 11.15
CA SER A 196 -17.65 -12.59 12.19
C SER A 196 -18.67 -11.45 12.22
N PRO A 197 -18.97 -10.88 13.41
CA PRO A 197 -19.83 -9.72 13.50
C PRO A 197 -19.18 -8.52 12.79
N LYS A 198 -20.01 -7.58 12.31
CA LYS A 198 -19.52 -6.33 11.74
C LYS A 198 -18.79 -5.49 12.79
N THR A 199 -17.72 -4.82 12.37
CA THR A 199 -17.01 -3.88 13.22
C THR A 199 -17.69 -2.52 13.17
N GLU A 200 -18.15 -2.01 14.31
CA GLU A 200 -18.58 -0.62 14.41
C GLU A 200 -17.38 0.31 14.42
N MET A 201 -17.37 1.23 13.46
CA MET A 201 -16.32 2.23 13.34
C MET A 201 -16.88 3.60 13.75
N PRO A 202 -16.49 4.12 14.94
CA PRO A 202 -16.97 5.43 15.37
C PRO A 202 -16.38 6.55 14.51
N ALA A 203 -17.15 7.66 14.42
CA ALA A 203 -16.72 8.87 13.74
C ALA A 203 -15.36 9.37 14.25
N ALA A 204 -14.57 9.93 13.33
CA ALA A 204 -13.28 10.55 13.60
C ALA A 204 -13.28 12.01 13.10
N PHE A 205 -12.41 12.82 13.69
CA PHE A 205 -12.16 14.18 13.22
C PHE A 205 -11.76 14.17 11.73
N ALA A 206 -12.40 15.03 10.94
CA ALA A 206 -12.08 15.20 9.53
C ALA A 206 -11.14 16.40 9.33
N ILE A 207 -10.02 16.20 8.67
CA ILE A 207 -9.07 17.27 8.32
C ILE A 207 -9.77 18.26 7.37
N PRO A 208 -9.85 19.57 7.71
CA PRO A 208 -10.65 20.53 6.98
C PRO A 208 -9.93 21.13 5.75
N GLU A 209 -8.99 20.41 5.17
CA GLU A 209 -8.26 20.87 4.00
C GLU A 209 -9.07 20.66 2.72
N THR A 210 -9.00 21.65 1.82
CA THR A 210 -9.64 21.54 0.51
C THR A 210 -8.73 20.80 -0.46
N PRO A 211 -9.11 19.62 -0.93
CA PRO A 211 -8.30 18.89 -1.89
C PRO A 211 -8.24 19.59 -3.24
N TYR A 212 -7.19 19.30 -4.02
CA TYR A 212 -7.15 19.69 -5.43
C TYR A 212 -8.40 19.18 -6.17
N ALA A 213 -8.79 19.91 -7.22
CA ALA A 213 -9.86 19.46 -8.09
C ALA A 213 -9.66 18.02 -8.56
N PRO A 214 -10.73 17.24 -8.75
CA PRO A 214 -10.61 15.82 -9.13
C PRO A 214 -9.76 15.56 -10.38
N GLU A 215 -9.80 16.48 -11.36
CA GLU A 215 -9.01 16.42 -12.59
C GLU A 215 -7.54 16.76 -12.41
N ASP A 216 -7.15 17.41 -11.32
CA ASP A 216 -5.76 17.68 -11.00
C ASP A 216 -5.09 16.41 -10.46
N SER A 217 -4.18 15.83 -11.24
CA SER A 217 -3.50 14.58 -10.90
C SER A 217 -2.37 14.74 -9.89
N ARG A 218 -2.02 15.96 -9.47
CA ARG A 218 -0.87 16.20 -8.58
C ARG A 218 -1.10 15.65 -7.18
N CYS A 219 -0.02 15.15 -6.60
CA CYS A 219 0.14 14.96 -5.16
C CYS A 219 1.30 15.83 -4.69
N ALA A 220 1.07 16.74 -3.75
CA ALA A 220 2.13 17.43 -3.06
C ALA A 220 2.79 16.46 -2.07
N SER A 221 4.09 16.59 -1.89
CA SER A 221 4.84 15.73 -0.99
C SER A 221 5.87 16.52 -0.21
N TYR A 222 5.96 16.24 1.07
CA TYR A 222 6.92 16.84 1.99
C TYR A 222 7.60 15.74 2.80
N GLU A 223 8.81 15.99 3.24
CA GLU A 223 9.62 15.02 3.96
C GLU A 223 10.25 15.64 5.21
N LEU A 224 10.23 14.87 6.28
CA LEU A 224 11.06 15.09 7.46
C LEU A 224 12.13 13.99 7.51
N ARG A 225 13.39 14.39 7.73
CA ARG A 225 14.50 13.44 7.95
C ARG A 225 15.08 13.64 9.33
N CYS A 226 15.31 12.54 10.02
CA CYS A 226 15.99 12.58 11.33
C CYS A 226 16.88 11.33 11.52
N PRO A 227 17.90 11.42 12.42
CA PRO A 227 18.72 10.27 12.74
C PRO A 227 17.91 9.15 13.38
N LEU A 228 18.07 7.92 12.91
CA LEU A 228 17.38 6.73 13.44
C LEU A 228 17.62 6.56 14.94
N LYS A 229 18.87 6.74 15.39
CA LYS A 229 19.22 6.62 16.81
C LYS A 229 18.39 7.54 17.70
N ASP A 230 18.23 8.80 17.28
CA ASP A 230 17.50 9.81 18.03
C ASP A 230 15.98 9.56 17.97
N PHE A 231 15.47 9.14 16.82
CA PHE A 231 14.07 8.74 16.66
C PHE A 231 13.70 7.56 17.58
N LEU A 232 14.54 6.54 17.64
CA LEU A 232 14.32 5.39 18.53
C LEU A 232 14.47 5.77 20.02
N ALA A 233 15.37 6.69 20.35
CA ALA A 233 15.52 7.20 21.70
C ALA A 233 14.27 7.98 22.14
N ALA A 234 13.71 8.85 21.27
CA ALA A 234 12.47 9.59 21.52
C ALA A 234 11.27 8.63 21.67
N ALA A 235 11.13 7.65 20.77
CA ALA A 235 10.08 6.63 20.88
C ALA A 235 10.17 5.86 22.20
N LYS A 236 11.36 5.46 22.62
CA LYS A 236 11.60 4.78 23.90
C LYS A 236 11.26 5.66 25.11
N ALA A 237 11.63 6.94 25.10
CA ALA A 237 11.29 7.90 26.16
C ALA A 237 9.77 8.04 26.31
N HIS A 238 9.03 7.97 25.21
CA HIS A 238 7.55 7.95 25.19
C HIS A 238 6.95 6.56 25.42
N LYS A 239 7.73 5.54 25.79
CA LYS A 239 7.28 4.13 25.97
C LYS A 239 6.55 3.56 24.76
N ALA A 240 6.77 4.13 23.57
CA ALA A 240 6.16 3.73 22.30
C ALA A 240 7.07 2.81 21.48
N SER A 241 6.49 2.07 20.53
CA SER A 241 7.25 1.52 19.40
C SER A 241 7.48 2.63 18.36
N ALA A 242 8.41 2.43 17.41
CA ALA A 242 8.69 3.40 16.35
C ALA A 242 7.43 3.81 15.57
N GLY A 243 6.63 2.82 15.11
CA GLY A 243 5.38 3.08 14.41
C GLY A 243 4.32 3.78 15.28
N ALA A 244 4.15 3.34 16.54
CA ALA A 244 3.22 3.98 17.47
C ALA A 244 3.64 5.43 17.82
N PHE A 245 4.94 5.69 17.90
CA PHE A 245 5.47 7.04 18.12
C PHE A 245 5.20 7.95 16.92
N LEU A 246 5.42 7.45 15.70
CA LEU A 246 5.09 8.19 14.49
C LEU A 246 3.59 8.50 14.40
N ALA A 247 2.73 7.51 14.68
CA ALA A 247 1.29 7.67 14.69
C ALA A 247 0.82 8.69 15.74
N LEU A 248 1.38 8.64 16.95
CA LEU A 248 1.09 9.63 17.99
C LEU A 248 1.55 11.03 17.58
N THR A 249 2.73 11.16 16.98
CA THR A 249 3.25 12.44 16.46
C THR A 249 2.30 13.03 15.42
N ALA A 250 1.81 12.21 14.48
CA ALA A 250 0.83 12.65 13.50
C ALA A 250 -0.50 13.10 14.14
N ALA A 251 -1.02 12.32 15.10
CA ALA A 251 -2.24 12.67 15.81
C ALA A 251 -2.12 14.00 16.57
N LYS A 252 -1.01 14.21 17.28
CA LYS A 252 -0.73 15.46 18.01
C LYS A 252 -0.58 16.66 17.06
N ALA A 253 0.04 16.46 15.92
CA ALA A 253 0.18 17.51 14.91
C ALA A 253 -1.18 17.91 14.30
N VAL A 254 -2.06 16.92 14.06
CA VAL A 254 -3.45 17.20 13.61
C VAL A 254 -4.19 18.01 14.69
N ASP A 255 -4.13 17.59 15.96
CA ASP A 255 -4.81 18.29 17.07
C ASP A 255 -4.30 19.71 17.23
N ALA A 256 -2.98 19.90 17.22
CA ALA A 256 -2.36 21.21 17.39
C ALA A 256 -2.65 22.18 16.22
N LEU A 257 -2.80 21.66 14.99
CA LEU A 257 -3.00 22.48 13.81
C LEU A 257 -4.48 22.83 13.58
N TYR A 258 -5.39 21.88 13.82
CA TYR A 258 -6.81 22.01 13.45
C TYR A 258 -7.76 22.09 14.64
N GLU A 259 -7.25 22.05 15.89
CA GLU A 259 -8.06 22.18 17.10
C GLU A 259 -9.28 21.24 17.11
N ALA A 260 -9.01 19.92 17.00
CA ALA A 260 -10.06 18.90 16.85
C ALA A 260 -11.09 18.85 17.99
N GLY A 261 -10.86 19.56 19.12
CA GLY A 261 -11.78 19.62 20.25
C GLY A 261 -12.02 18.23 20.88
N ASP A 262 -13.29 17.89 21.08
CA ASP A 262 -13.71 16.60 21.66
C ASP A 262 -13.77 15.47 20.62
N GLU A 263 -13.66 15.78 19.32
CA GLU A 263 -13.66 14.77 18.28
C GLU A 263 -12.37 13.95 18.33
N PRO A 264 -12.47 12.62 18.32
CA PRO A 264 -11.28 11.80 18.38
C PRO A 264 -10.52 11.84 17.04
N ILE A 265 -9.21 12.03 17.13
CA ILE A 265 -8.32 11.83 15.98
C ILE A 265 -8.02 10.33 15.89
N VAL A 266 -8.37 9.73 14.78
CA VAL A 266 -8.17 8.30 14.53
C VAL A 266 -7.08 8.12 13.48
N VAL A 267 -5.96 7.54 13.90
CA VAL A 267 -4.87 7.17 13.02
C VAL A 267 -5.08 5.73 12.57
N MET A 268 -5.24 5.52 11.26
CA MET A 268 -5.26 4.18 10.69
C MET A 268 -3.82 3.74 10.37
N MET A 269 -3.42 2.58 10.89
CA MET A 269 -2.14 1.95 10.55
C MET A 269 -2.40 0.57 9.94
N PRO A 270 -1.91 0.31 8.71
CA PRO A 270 -1.94 -1.04 8.17
C PRO A 270 -0.98 -1.94 8.98
N ALA A 271 -1.41 -3.16 9.25
CA ALA A 271 -0.60 -4.19 9.88
C ALA A 271 -0.57 -5.45 9.00
N ASP A 272 0.60 -6.05 8.88
CA ASP A 272 0.78 -7.33 8.18
C ASP A 272 0.10 -8.45 8.95
N MET A 273 -0.82 -9.17 8.30
CA MET A 273 -1.58 -10.26 8.91
C MET A 273 -0.87 -11.62 8.79
N ARG A 274 0.22 -11.73 8.00
CA ARG A 274 0.84 -13.02 7.66
C ARG A 274 1.25 -13.83 8.88
N GLN A 275 1.80 -13.17 9.90
CA GLN A 275 2.17 -13.85 11.15
C GLN A 275 0.94 -14.37 11.91
N CYS A 276 -0.16 -13.60 11.93
CA CYS A 276 -1.40 -14.02 12.57
C CYS A 276 -2.02 -15.25 11.90
N TYR A 277 -1.88 -15.36 10.58
CA TYR A 277 -2.50 -16.42 9.78
C TYR A 277 -1.50 -17.49 9.31
N GLN A 278 -0.22 -17.35 9.63
CA GLN A 278 0.86 -18.29 9.29
C GLN A 278 0.95 -18.57 7.78
N THR A 279 0.84 -17.52 6.96
CA THR A 279 0.96 -17.57 5.51
C THR A 279 2.16 -16.78 5.02
N ARG A 280 2.59 -17.03 3.76
CA ARG A 280 3.67 -16.32 3.08
C ARG A 280 3.22 -15.77 1.72
N THR A 281 1.92 -15.55 1.56
CA THR A 281 1.37 -15.00 0.32
C THR A 281 2.05 -13.69 -0.07
N MET A 282 2.28 -13.47 -1.37
CA MET A 282 2.91 -12.25 -1.89
C MET A 282 1.91 -11.19 -2.34
N VAL A 283 0.62 -11.52 -2.41
CA VAL A 283 -0.43 -10.54 -2.69
C VAL A 283 -0.79 -9.75 -1.44
N ASN A 284 -1.64 -8.72 -1.57
CA ASN A 284 -2.05 -7.91 -0.42
C ASN A 284 -2.67 -8.74 0.70
N PHE A 285 -1.99 -8.77 1.85
CA PHE A 285 -2.49 -9.41 3.07
C PHE A 285 -2.13 -8.60 4.30
N SER A 286 -2.46 -7.32 4.26
CA SER A 286 -2.42 -6.38 5.38
C SER A 286 -3.77 -5.72 5.56
N ASP A 287 -4.12 -5.37 6.80
CA ASP A 287 -5.37 -4.68 7.11
C ASP A 287 -5.19 -3.61 8.18
N ALA A 288 -6.21 -2.79 8.37
CA ALA A 288 -6.18 -1.61 9.20
C ALA A 288 -6.23 -1.95 10.70
N THR A 289 -5.41 -1.23 11.46
CA THR A 289 -5.58 -1.00 12.90
C THR A 289 -5.93 0.46 13.12
N PHE A 290 -6.63 0.79 14.20
CA PHE A 290 -7.17 2.12 14.45
C PHE A 290 -6.74 2.62 15.83
N LEU A 291 -5.88 3.65 15.85
CA LEU A 291 -5.33 4.24 17.06
C LEU A 291 -6.06 5.55 17.34
N ARG A 292 -6.71 5.62 18.49
CA ARG A 292 -7.54 6.78 18.88
C ARG A 292 -6.77 7.71 19.81
N TYR A 293 -6.74 8.98 19.43
CA TYR A 293 -6.25 10.08 20.25
C TYR A 293 -7.44 10.95 20.65
N ASP A 294 -8.05 10.58 21.77
CA ASP A 294 -9.24 11.24 22.31
C ASP A 294 -8.93 12.18 23.47
N GLU A 295 -9.94 12.87 23.98
CA GLU A 295 -9.81 13.84 25.08
C GLU A 295 -9.17 13.25 26.36
N LYS A 296 -9.42 11.95 26.63
CA LYS A 296 -8.81 11.29 27.80
C LYS A 296 -7.31 11.14 27.62
N LEU A 297 -6.93 10.70 26.41
CA LEU A 297 -5.52 10.49 26.10
C LEU A 297 -4.74 11.81 26.00
N LYS A 298 -5.37 12.88 25.48
CA LYS A 298 -4.78 14.23 25.39
C LYS A 298 -4.31 14.76 26.78
N LYS A 299 -4.99 14.36 27.86
CA LYS A 299 -4.69 14.80 29.24
C LYS A 299 -3.58 14.02 29.92
N LEU A 300 -3.12 12.91 29.35
CA LEU A 300 -2.06 12.07 29.92
C LEU A 300 -0.66 12.65 29.67
N PRO A 301 0.33 12.32 30.50
CA PRO A 301 1.73 12.60 30.22
C PRO A 301 2.19 11.96 28.90
N PRO A 302 3.18 12.54 28.19
CA PRO A 302 3.63 12.05 26.89
C PRO A 302 4.01 10.57 26.85
N GLU A 303 4.65 10.08 27.91
CA GLU A 303 5.04 8.66 28.02
C GLU A 303 3.85 7.72 28.20
N GLU A 304 2.75 8.19 28.80
CA GLU A 304 1.51 7.41 28.93
C GLU A 304 0.71 7.44 27.62
N GLN A 305 0.72 8.56 26.89
CA GLN A 305 0.16 8.65 25.55
C GLN A 305 0.85 7.65 24.61
N GLY A 306 2.19 7.61 24.60
CA GLY A 306 2.96 6.69 23.79
C GLY A 306 2.74 5.23 24.17
N ALA A 307 2.68 4.92 25.46
CA ALA A 307 2.36 3.58 25.95
C ALA A 307 0.95 3.14 25.51
N ALA A 308 -0.04 4.05 25.56
CA ALA A 308 -1.40 3.77 25.13
C ALA A 308 -1.48 3.50 23.62
N PHE A 309 -0.82 4.29 22.77
CA PHE A 309 -0.75 4.04 21.33
C PHE A 309 -0.11 2.67 21.00
N LYS A 310 1.00 2.36 21.69
CA LYS A 310 1.65 1.04 21.55
C LYS A 310 0.71 -0.09 21.96
N GLN A 311 -0.05 0.07 23.04
CA GLN A 311 -1.00 -0.94 23.51
C GLN A 311 -2.18 -1.08 22.57
N GLN A 312 -2.76 0.03 22.06
CA GLN A 312 -3.82 -0.01 21.08
C GLN A 312 -3.38 -0.76 19.82
N LEU A 313 -2.17 -0.47 19.27
CA LEU A 313 -1.63 -1.18 18.13
C LEU A 313 -1.46 -2.67 18.42
N LYS A 314 -0.81 -3.01 19.54
CA LYS A 314 -0.54 -4.41 19.90
C LYS A 314 -1.82 -5.23 20.10
N SER A 315 -2.85 -4.65 20.70
CA SER A 315 -4.12 -5.34 20.99
C SER A 315 -4.95 -5.62 19.73
N GLN A 316 -4.67 -4.98 18.60
CA GLN A 316 -5.38 -5.15 17.34
C GLN A 316 -4.64 -6.07 16.36
N VAL A 317 -3.35 -6.39 16.56
CA VAL A 317 -2.61 -7.29 15.66
C VAL A 317 -2.85 -8.74 16.08
N ASN A 318 -4.04 -9.25 15.75
CA ASN A 318 -4.45 -10.64 16.01
C ASN A 318 -5.64 -11.03 15.12
N ARG A 319 -5.97 -12.34 15.07
CA ARG A 319 -7.06 -12.88 14.24
C ARG A 319 -8.43 -12.33 14.64
N GLU A 320 -8.69 -12.14 15.93
CA GLU A 320 -9.99 -11.64 16.44
C GLU A 320 -10.30 -10.24 15.87
N HIS A 321 -9.30 -9.38 15.76
CA HIS A 321 -9.45 -8.06 15.16
C HIS A 321 -9.60 -8.12 13.62
N PHE A 322 -8.84 -8.99 12.95
CA PHE A 322 -8.81 -9.02 11.48
C PHE A 322 -9.93 -9.84 10.85
N ALA A 323 -10.48 -10.85 11.54
CA ALA A 323 -11.55 -11.70 10.99
C ALA A 323 -12.78 -10.90 10.52
N PRO A 324 -13.34 -9.93 11.29
CA PRO A 324 -14.43 -9.08 10.81
C PRO A 324 -14.04 -8.27 9.57
N LEU A 325 -12.82 -7.70 9.51
CA LEU A 325 -12.37 -6.90 8.38
C LEU A 325 -12.22 -7.74 7.10
N ILE A 326 -11.72 -8.97 7.23
CA ILE A 326 -11.66 -9.95 6.13
C ILE A 326 -13.08 -10.29 5.65
N ALA A 327 -14.00 -10.56 6.56
CA ALA A 327 -15.38 -10.91 6.23
C ALA A 327 -16.09 -9.73 5.53
N GLU A 328 -15.97 -8.51 6.05
CA GLU A 328 -16.56 -7.30 5.47
C GLU A 328 -16.03 -6.98 4.07
N LYS A 329 -14.71 -7.03 3.87
CA LYS A 329 -14.11 -6.80 2.55
C LYS A 329 -14.52 -7.86 1.54
N THR A 330 -14.57 -9.13 1.98
CA THR A 330 -15.03 -10.22 1.11
C THR A 330 -16.48 -10.02 0.72
N ALA A 331 -17.37 -9.70 1.67
CA ALA A 331 -18.77 -9.42 1.40
C ALA A 331 -18.96 -8.20 0.48
N ALA A 332 -18.14 -7.14 0.66
CA ALA A 332 -18.19 -5.96 -0.21
C ALA A 332 -17.83 -6.30 -1.66
N ILE A 333 -16.75 -7.06 -1.87
CA ILE A 333 -16.36 -7.49 -3.23
C ILE A 333 -17.41 -8.42 -3.84
N ASP A 334 -17.96 -9.35 -3.06
CA ASP A 334 -19.07 -10.20 -3.52
C ASP A 334 -20.28 -9.35 -3.94
N GLY A 335 -20.65 -8.35 -3.13
CA GLY A 335 -21.71 -7.40 -3.46
C GLY A 335 -21.45 -6.60 -4.74
N PHE A 336 -20.22 -6.14 -4.94
CA PHE A 336 -19.87 -5.43 -6.19
C PHE A 336 -20.00 -6.33 -7.41
N VAL A 337 -19.43 -7.53 -7.37
CA VAL A 337 -19.48 -8.49 -8.46
C VAL A 337 -20.92 -8.93 -8.77
N HIS A 338 -21.70 -9.28 -7.75
CA HIS A 338 -23.08 -9.74 -7.95
C HIS A 338 -24.10 -8.64 -8.26
N SER A 339 -23.71 -7.36 -8.13
CA SER A 339 -24.60 -6.24 -8.49
C SER A 339 -24.94 -6.17 -9.98
N GLY A 340 -24.15 -6.82 -10.84
CA GLY A 340 -24.25 -6.71 -12.29
C GLY A 340 -23.82 -5.34 -12.83
N MET A 341 -23.37 -4.42 -11.96
CA MET A 341 -22.85 -3.12 -12.39
C MET A 341 -21.42 -3.27 -12.92
N HIS A 342 -21.15 -2.63 -14.05
CA HIS A 342 -19.79 -2.57 -14.60
C HIS A 342 -18.85 -1.84 -13.62
N ILE A 343 -17.60 -2.29 -13.49
CA ILE A 343 -16.63 -1.74 -12.55
C ILE A 343 -16.38 -0.23 -12.72
N SER A 344 -16.46 0.30 -13.94
CA SER A 344 -16.31 1.74 -14.18
C SER A 344 -17.44 2.57 -13.55
N GLN A 345 -18.65 2.02 -13.43
CA GLN A 345 -19.75 2.67 -12.72
C GLN A 345 -19.50 2.68 -11.20
N TRP A 346 -18.93 1.58 -10.67
CA TRP A 346 -18.46 1.54 -9.29
C TRP A 346 -17.35 2.53 -9.03
N ASN A 347 -16.34 2.63 -9.92
CA ASN A 347 -15.28 3.63 -9.80
C ASN A 347 -15.85 5.06 -9.70
N GLN A 348 -16.81 5.39 -10.55
CA GLN A 348 -17.46 6.69 -10.50
C GLN A 348 -18.21 6.90 -9.19
N ARG A 349 -18.97 5.91 -8.72
CA ARG A 349 -19.74 5.99 -7.46
C ARG A 349 -18.83 6.10 -6.24
N LEU A 350 -17.75 5.32 -6.19
CA LEU A 350 -16.82 5.29 -5.06
C LEU A 350 -15.81 6.46 -5.08
N SER A 351 -15.71 7.22 -6.17
CA SER A 351 -14.93 8.45 -6.22
C SER A 351 -15.65 9.65 -5.58
N LEU A 352 -16.96 9.55 -5.36
CA LEU A 352 -17.71 10.58 -4.63
C LEU A 352 -17.35 10.54 -3.15
N PRO A 353 -17.36 11.70 -2.48
CA PRO A 353 -17.19 11.74 -1.03
C PRO A 353 -18.21 10.80 -0.34
N PRO A 354 -17.79 10.02 0.64
CA PRO A 354 -18.71 9.16 1.37
C PRO A 354 -19.76 10.00 2.10
N GLU A 355 -21.01 9.53 2.09
CA GLU A 355 -22.07 10.11 2.90
C GLU A 355 -21.80 9.80 4.39
N GLY A 356 -21.72 10.83 5.22
CA GLY A 356 -21.52 10.70 6.66
C GLY A 356 -20.07 10.82 7.14
N PRO A 357 -19.86 10.68 8.46
CA PRO A 357 -18.57 10.91 9.09
C PRO A 357 -17.54 9.84 8.72
N SER A 358 -16.29 10.26 8.51
CA SER A 358 -15.18 9.33 8.27
C SER A 358 -14.84 8.54 9.55
N PRO A 359 -14.53 7.24 9.46
CA PRO A 359 -14.04 6.47 10.60
C PRO A 359 -12.54 6.70 10.88
N LEU A 360 -11.85 7.45 10.04
CA LEU A 360 -10.42 7.74 10.20
C LEU A 360 -10.12 9.21 9.88
N THR A 361 -9.13 9.74 10.59
CA THR A 361 -8.58 11.09 10.35
C THR A 361 -7.43 11.03 9.35
N ILE A 362 -6.44 10.15 9.61
CA ILE A 362 -5.21 10.09 8.83
C ILE A 362 -4.64 8.66 8.77
N PRO A 363 -4.27 8.16 7.58
CA PRO A 363 -3.48 6.95 7.46
C PRO A 363 -1.99 7.25 7.72
N VAL A 364 -1.36 6.40 8.53
CA VAL A 364 0.07 6.40 8.80
C VAL A 364 0.62 5.00 8.58
N THR A 365 1.57 4.87 7.68
CA THR A 365 2.22 3.60 7.36
C THR A 365 3.67 3.62 7.85
N TYR A 366 4.09 2.58 8.56
CA TYR A 366 5.48 2.40 9.00
C TYR A 366 5.93 0.96 8.79
N PRO A 367 6.38 0.58 7.59
CA PRO A 367 6.89 -0.76 7.33
C PRO A 367 8.24 -1.04 8.02
N GLY A 368 8.91 -0.01 8.56
CA GLY A 368 10.16 -0.14 9.29
C GLY A 368 11.39 0.09 8.41
N ARG A 369 12.37 -0.81 8.54
CA ARG A 369 13.67 -0.67 7.87
C ARG A 369 13.66 -1.31 6.47
N LEU A 370 14.24 -0.59 5.52
CA LEU A 370 14.56 -1.08 4.18
C LEU A 370 15.95 -1.74 4.22
N ASP A 371 16.06 -2.84 4.97
CA ASP A 371 17.37 -3.51 5.15
C ASP A 371 17.77 -4.29 3.90
N LEU A 372 19.00 -4.06 3.48
CA LEU A 372 19.66 -4.80 2.41
C LEU A 372 20.86 -5.59 2.97
N PRO A 373 21.11 -6.82 2.46
CA PRO A 373 22.35 -7.54 2.73
C PRO A 373 23.60 -6.71 2.43
N ALA A 374 24.70 -7.03 3.09
CA ALA A 374 25.95 -6.30 2.92
C ALA A 374 26.44 -6.31 1.46
N GLU A 375 26.21 -7.41 0.76
CA GLU A 375 26.58 -7.60 -0.65
C GLU A 375 25.84 -6.60 -1.56
N TYR A 376 24.58 -6.26 -1.26
CA TYR A 376 23.82 -5.29 -2.05
C TYR A 376 24.27 -3.86 -1.73
N ARG A 377 24.63 -3.57 -0.47
CA ARG A 377 25.20 -2.27 -0.09
C ARG A 377 26.55 -1.98 -0.78
N ALA A 378 27.19 -3.01 -1.36
CA ALA A 378 28.38 -2.79 -2.18
C ALA A 378 28.06 -1.97 -3.44
N PHE A 379 26.87 -2.10 -4.04
CA PHE A 379 26.47 -1.38 -5.24
C PHE A 379 25.25 -0.47 -5.05
N VAL A 380 24.35 -0.74 -4.09
CA VAL A 380 23.24 0.15 -3.75
C VAL A 380 23.73 1.24 -2.79
N GLU A 381 23.54 2.48 -3.16
CA GLU A 381 23.91 3.66 -2.37
C GLU A 381 22.74 4.09 -1.46
N ASN A 382 21.52 4.15 -2.03
CA ASN A 382 20.33 4.61 -1.33
C ASN A 382 19.11 3.81 -1.77
N VAL A 383 18.15 3.68 -0.85
CA VAL A 383 16.82 3.17 -1.14
C VAL A 383 15.79 4.15 -0.63
N ASP A 384 14.83 4.45 -1.45
CA ASP A 384 13.76 5.38 -1.18
C ASP A 384 12.41 4.77 -1.50
N ASN A 385 11.37 5.19 -0.76
CA ASN A 385 10.03 4.64 -0.91
C ASN A 385 8.99 5.74 -0.71
N GLN A 386 7.96 5.75 -1.57
CA GLN A 386 6.88 6.73 -1.52
C GLN A 386 5.56 6.07 -1.91
N LEU A 387 4.49 6.48 -1.25
CA LEU A 387 3.12 6.17 -1.65
C LEU A 387 2.45 7.41 -2.22
N TYR A 388 1.82 7.26 -3.37
CA TYR A 388 1.02 8.32 -3.98
C TYR A 388 -0.41 7.83 -4.12
N PHE A 389 -1.36 8.63 -3.67
CA PHE A 389 -2.77 8.29 -3.77
C PHE A 389 -3.60 9.50 -4.18
N ARG A 390 -4.68 9.22 -4.90
CA ARG A 390 -5.67 10.18 -5.36
C ARG A 390 -7.04 9.52 -5.30
N GLY A 391 -8.04 10.23 -4.79
CA GLY A 391 -9.42 9.75 -4.70
C GLY A 391 -9.80 9.22 -3.31
N MET A 392 -8.99 8.36 -2.71
CA MET A 392 -9.23 7.82 -1.36
C MET A 392 -8.49 8.62 -0.29
N GLY A 393 -9.14 9.62 0.27
CA GLY A 393 -8.53 10.46 1.29
C GLY A 393 -7.66 11.57 0.70
N THR A 394 -7.37 12.55 1.51
CA THR A 394 -6.66 13.77 1.11
C THR A 394 -5.21 13.81 1.54
N PHE A 395 -4.84 12.92 2.46
CA PHE A 395 -3.56 12.95 3.15
C PHE A 395 -3.12 11.57 3.65
N GLY A 396 -1.83 11.28 3.65
CA GLY A 396 -1.23 10.09 4.25
C GLY A 396 0.24 10.27 4.58
N ILE A 397 0.70 9.58 5.61
CA ILE A 397 2.09 9.57 6.07
C ILE A 397 2.71 8.19 5.85
N LEU A 398 3.91 8.18 5.29
CA LEU A 398 4.78 7.02 5.19
C LEU A 398 6.07 7.29 5.96
N GLY A 399 6.37 6.46 6.96
CA GLY A 399 7.67 6.45 7.64
C GLY A 399 8.49 5.24 7.23
N THR A 400 9.71 5.43 6.76
CA THR A 400 10.66 4.35 6.43
C THR A 400 12.05 4.66 6.97
N THR A 401 12.88 3.65 7.06
CA THR A 401 14.26 3.81 7.51
C THR A 401 15.20 3.15 6.51
N TYR A 402 16.20 3.88 6.04
CA TYR A 402 17.33 3.32 5.29
C TYR A 402 18.64 3.82 5.91
N GLY A 403 19.60 2.91 6.11
CA GLY A 403 20.82 3.23 6.85
C GLY A 403 20.50 3.74 8.25
N ASP A 404 21.04 4.92 8.57
CA ASP A 404 20.87 5.57 9.87
C ASP A 404 19.86 6.74 9.86
N THR A 405 19.03 6.84 8.82
CA THR A 405 18.07 7.93 8.65
C THR A 405 16.63 7.40 8.61
N VAL A 406 15.75 8.06 9.36
CA VAL A 406 14.30 7.92 9.25
C VAL A 406 13.77 8.98 8.29
N HIS A 407 13.00 8.54 7.31
CA HIS A 407 12.29 9.34 6.34
C HIS A 407 10.81 9.33 6.67
N ILE A 408 10.22 10.48 6.95
CA ILE A 408 8.78 10.62 7.20
C ILE A 408 8.22 11.47 6.07
N ARG A 409 7.39 10.90 5.22
CA ARG A 409 6.88 11.55 4.01
C ARG A 409 5.38 11.70 4.04
N SER A 410 4.91 12.84 3.58
CA SER A 410 3.49 12.99 3.23
C SER A 410 3.26 12.78 1.74
N SER A 411 2.08 12.27 1.42
CA SER A 411 1.46 12.37 0.13
C SER A 411 0.09 12.99 0.32
N GLN A 412 -0.20 14.12 -0.34
CA GLN A 412 -1.39 14.89 -0.04
C GLN A 412 -2.00 15.55 -1.28
N ARG A 413 -3.32 15.71 -1.24
CA ARG A 413 -4.14 16.28 -2.32
C ARG A 413 -4.39 17.78 -2.17
N PHE A 414 -3.59 18.47 -1.40
CA PHE A 414 -3.63 19.92 -1.19
C PHE A 414 -2.21 20.47 -1.02
N ASP A 415 -2.01 21.76 -1.32
CA ASP A 415 -0.69 22.37 -1.29
C ASP A 415 -0.49 23.17 0.01
N SER A 416 -0.20 22.45 1.09
CA SER A 416 0.12 23.07 2.39
C SER A 416 1.16 22.25 3.13
N PRO A 417 2.31 22.82 3.52
CA PRO A 417 3.31 22.16 4.33
C PRO A 417 2.94 22.13 5.84
N ALA A 418 1.82 22.78 6.23
CA ALA A 418 1.50 23.10 7.62
C ALA A 418 1.52 21.87 8.54
N LEU A 419 0.89 20.75 8.11
CA LEU A 419 0.85 19.54 8.94
C LEU A 419 2.23 18.92 9.12
N MET A 420 3.05 18.86 8.08
CA MET A 420 4.42 18.33 8.20
C MET A 420 5.32 19.26 9.02
N GLN A 421 5.12 20.58 8.94
CA GLN A 421 5.80 21.54 9.81
C GLN A 421 5.38 21.37 11.27
N GLU A 422 4.08 21.12 11.54
CA GLU A 422 3.61 20.84 12.90
C GLU A 422 4.14 19.50 13.40
N MET A 423 4.19 18.47 12.57
CA MET A 423 4.87 17.22 12.94
C MET A 423 6.34 17.44 13.32
N SER A 424 7.04 18.33 12.62
CA SER A 424 8.42 18.70 12.98
C SER A 424 8.49 19.36 14.36
N ARG A 425 7.51 20.21 14.70
CA ARG A 425 7.42 20.84 16.04
C ARG A 425 7.12 19.80 17.12
N GLU A 426 6.23 18.86 16.86
CA GLU A 426 5.93 17.76 17.81
C GLU A 426 7.15 16.86 18.05
N LEU A 427 7.93 16.55 16.98
CA LEU A 427 9.21 15.86 17.12
C LEU A 427 10.21 16.67 17.96
N ALA A 428 10.28 17.98 17.76
CA ALA A 428 11.16 18.86 18.53
C ALA A 428 10.77 18.92 20.01
N LYS A 429 9.47 18.92 20.35
CA LYS A 429 8.97 18.80 21.73
C LYS A 429 9.39 17.46 22.38
N ALA A 430 9.55 16.40 21.57
CA ALA A 430 10.08 15.12 22.03
C ALA A 430 11.62 15.05 22.05
N GLY A 431 12.31 16.17 21.85
CA GLY A 431 13.78 16.25 21.85
C GLY A 431 14.45 15.78 20.55
N LEU A 432 13.69 15.64 19.47
CA LEU A 432 14.16 15.13 18.17
C LEU A 432 14.19 16.24 17.13
N SER A 433 15.36 16.57 16.60
CA SER A 433 15.50 17.51 15.49
C SER A 433 15.30 16.79 14.14
N ALA A 434 14.42 17.31 13.30
CA ALA A 434 14.20 16.84 11.96
C ALA A 434 14.41 17.95 10.92
N THR A 435 15.02 17.60 9.77
CA THR A 435 15.13 18.52 8.64
C THR A 435 13.90 18.40 7.75
N PHE A 436 13.37 19.55 7.32
CA PHE A 436 12.20 19.61 6.46
C PHE A 436 12.62 19.79 4.99
N HIS A 437 12.00 19.03 4.09
CA HIS A 437 12.20 19.12 2.66
C HIS A 437 10.84 19.13 1.94
N GLN A 438 10.72 20.01 0.94
CA GLN A 438 9.65 19.91 -0.04
C GLN A 438 10.14 19.02 -1.18
N LEU A 439 9.38 17.99 -1.51
CA LEU A 439 9.69 17.10 -2.62
C LEU A 439 8.99 17.58 -3.91
N PRO A 440 9.47 17.20 -5.10
CA PRO A 440 8.75 17.46 -6.34
C PRO A 440 7.32 16.89 -6.28
N SER A 441 6.37 17.66 -6.82
CA SER A 441 5.00 17.14 -6.97
C SER A 441 4.98 15.96 -7.93
N TYR A 442 4.28 14.93 -7.57
CA TYR A 442 4.14 13.71 -8.37
C TYR A 442 2.83 13.72 -9.16
N GLN A 443 2.94 13.45 -10.46
CA GLN A 443 1.79 13.19 -11.34
C GLN A 443 1.74 11.68 -11.61
N GLY A 444 1.18 10.92 -10.65
CA GLY A 444 1.31 9.48 -10.56
C GLY A 444 0.88 8.68 -11.79
N ASN A 445 1.45 7.50 -11.92
CA ASN A 445 0.91 6.47 -12.80
C ASN A 445 -0.50 6.08 -12.35
N GLN A 446 -1.32 5.58 -13.25
CA GLN A 446 -2.72 5.26 -12.99
C GLN A 446 -3.05 3.86 -13.52
N LEU A 447 -4.02 3.23 -12.90
CA LEU A 447 -4.77 2.15 -13.53
C LEU A 447 -6.19 2.66 -13.80
N ILE A 448 -6.63 2.61 -15.04
CA ILE A 448 -7.95 3.08 -15.45
C ILE A 448 -8.72 1.87 -15.97
N THR A 449 -9.66 1.36 -15.18
CA THR A 449 -10.37 0.10 -15.47
C THR A 449 -11.05 0.12 -16.83
N LYS A 450 -11.61 1.24 -17.28
CA LYS A 450 -12.24 1.35 -18.61
C LYS A 450 -11.26 1.28 -19.80
N LYS A 451 -9.95 1.33 -19.56
CA LYS A 451 -8.90 1.16 -20.57
C LYS A 451 -8.36 -0.27 -20.63
N LEU A 452 -8.77 -1.13 -19.72
CA LEU A 452 -8.39 -2.54 -19.74
C LEU A 452 -9.05 -3.24 -20.92
N GLN A 453 -8.36 -4.25 -21.44
CA GLN A 453 -8.90 -5.07 -22.53
C GLN A 453 -10.15 -5.80 -22.06
N GLU A 454 -11.22 -5.75 -22.83
CA GLU A 454 -12.43 -6.55 -22.64
C GLU A 454 -12.29 -7.91 -23.36
N VAL A 455 -12.68 -9.01 -22.68
CA VAL A 455 -12.53 -10.38 -23.17
C VAL A 455 -13.79 -11.21 -22.91
#